data_a592ec311ec22ffe6c4b3abad55322cb
#
_entry.id   a592ec311ec22ffe6c4b3abad55322cb
#
_cell.length_a   1.000
_cell.length_b   1.000
_cell.length_c   1.000
_cell.angle_alpha   90.00
_cell.angle_beta   90.00
_cell.angle_gamma   90.00
#
_symmetry.space_group_name_H-M   'P 1'
#
loop_
_entity.id
_entity.type
_entity.pdbx_description
1 polymer ?
#
loop_
_entity_poly.entity_id
_entity_poly.type
_entity_poly.pdbx_seq_one_letter_code
_entity_poly.pdbx_strand_id
1 'polypeptide(L)'
;DCFHIIKRCTEAVEEIRLKAKREAIKAQKKKKAEFKKKLEKRIKQRKYYRKRHPKTYKGRKRGRKPMRLNQSFKPEELANGDTKVELLTRSRYLLLQSGDKWSEKQQKRADLLFGLHPKIKEAYSLLCSLRSVFKDKKLDRESGKVKLHEWYQKVNDSTLREIKAARDLIKLKE
;
A
#
# COMPACT_ATOMS: atom_id res chain seq x y z
N ASP A 1 0.06 22.44 21.15
CA ASP A 1 -0.89 22.74 20.07
C ASP A 1 -1.32 21.42 19.40
N CYS A 2 -2.63 21.12 19.49
CA CYS A 2 -3.23 19.86 19.01
C CYS A 2 -2.98 19.62 17.50
N PHE A 3 -2.84 20.69 16.71
CA PHE A 3 -2.51 20.58 15.28
C PHE A 3 -1.16 19.88 15.04
N HIS A 4 -0.14 20.24 15.80
CA HIS A 4 1.19 19.64 15.67
C HIS A 4 1.21 18.18 16.10
N ILE A 5 0.42 17.83 17.12
CA ILE A 5 0.27 16.45 17.61
C ILE A 5 -0.36 15.57 16.50
N ILE A 6 -1.51 16.00 15.95
CA ILE A 6 -2.19 15.28 14.88
C ILE A 6 -1.31 15.18 13.62
N LYS A 7 -0.58 16.26 13.30
CA LYS A 7 0.34 16.27 12.17
C LYS A 7 1.42 15.21 12.31
N ARG A 8 2.07 15.09 13.48
CA ARG A 8 3.10 14.05 13.72
C ARG A 8 2.58 12.63 13.55
N CYS A 9 1.40 12.33 14.10
CA CYS A 9 0.77 11.03 13.87
C CYS A 9 0.40 10.79 12.40
N THR A 10 -0.05 11.83 11.71
CA THR A 10 -0.36 11.74 10.28
C THR A 10 0.91 11.45 9.45
N GLU A 11 2.03 12.09 9.78
CA GLU A 11 3.34 11.83 9.17
C GLU A 11 3.80 10.38 9.40
N ALA A 12 3.58 9.84 10.60
CA ALA A 12 3.90 8.45 10.92
C ALA A 12 3.06 7.45 10.09
N VAL A 13 1.76 7.68 9.94
CA VAL A 13 0.88 6.86 9.07
C VAL A 13 1.35 6.92 7.61
N GLU A 14 1.72 8.12 7.14
CA GLU A 14 2.25 8.31 5.78
C GLU A 14 3.58 7.55 5.58
N GLU A 15 4.45 7.54 6.57
CA GLU A 15 5.71 6.79 6.51
C GLU A 15 5.47 5.28 6.37
N ILE A 16 4.54 4.71 7.14
CA ILE A 16 4.14 3.31 7.05
C ILE A 16 3.60 2.99 5.65
N ARG A 17 2.73 3.87 5.11
CA ARG A 17 2.22 3.72 3.74
C ARG A 17 3.34 3.76 2.71
N LEU A 18 4.29 4.68 2.85
CA LEU A 18 5.43 4.80 1.94
C LEU A 18 6.36 3.58 2.00
N LYS A 19 6.59 3.00 3.18
CA LYS A 19 7.33 1.73 3.33
C LYS A 19 6.65 0.61 2.56
N ALA A 20 5.34 0.42 2.77
CA ALA A 20 4.57 -0.57 2.04
C ALA A 20 4.60 -0.35 0.51
N LYS A 21 4.52 0.92 0.05
CA LYS A 21 4.63 1.27 -1.36
C LYS A 21 6.00 0.91 -1.95
N ARG A 22 7.09 1.20 -1.23
CA ARG A 22 8.45 0.84 -1.67
C ARG A 22 8.62 -0.68 -1.81
N GLU A 23 8.07 -1.46 -0.88
CA GLU A 23 8.06 -2.92 -0.95
C GLU A 23 7.26 -3.43 -2.15
N ALA A 24 6.07 -2.87 -2.40
CA ALA A 24 5.25 -3.22 -3.55
C ALA A 24 5.96 -2.91 -4.88
N ILE A 25 6.66 -1.77 -4.98
CA ILE A 25 7.48 -1.42 -6.16
C ILE A 25 8.63 -2.42 -6.35
N LYS A 26 9.34 -2.79 -5.28
CA LYS A 26 10.40 -3.80 -5.35
C LYS A 26 9.88 -5.15 -5.84
N ALA A 27 8.75 -5.59 -5.29
CA ALA A 27 8.11 -6.84 -5.70
C ALA A 27 7.66 -6.81 -7.17
N GLN A 28 7.08 -5.70 -7.63
CA GLN A 28 6.69 -5.53 -9.03
C GLN A 28 7.89 -5.53 -9.98
N LYS A 29 8.98 -4.85 -9.62
CA LYS A 29 10.23 -4.86 -10.39
C LYS A 29 10.81 -6.27 -10.50
N LYS A 30 10.80 -7.05 -9.40
CA LYS A 30 11.26 -8.45 -9.40
C LYS A 30 10.41 -9.32 -10.33
N LYS A 31 9.08 -9.25 -10.23
CA LYS A 31 8.16 -9.98 -11.13
C LYS A 31 8.39 -9.61 -12.60
N LYS A 32 8.61 -8.31 -12.90
CA LYS A 32 8.91 -7.82 -14.26
C LYS A 32 10.24 -8.38 -14.79
N ALA A 33 11.28 -8.42 -13.96
CA ALA A 33 12.57 -8.98 -14.33
C ALA A 33 12.50 -10.50 -14.60
N GLU A 34 11.77 -11.24 -13.75
CA GLU A 34 11.53 -12.68 -13.94
C GLU A 34 10.76 -12.96 -15.24
N PHE A 35 9.73 -12.15 -15.50
CA PHE A 35 8.96 -12.24 -16.75
C PHE A 35 9.86 -12.01 -17.96
N LYS A 36 10.72 -10.99 -17.93
CA LYS A 36 11.70 -10.71 -19.00
C LYS A 36 12.65 -11.88 -19.22
N LYS A 37 13.22 -12.45 -18.16
CA LYS A 37 14.08 -13.64 -18.24
C LYS A 37 13.36 -14.85 -18.85
N LYS A 38 12.10 -15.10 -18.44
CA LYS A 38 11.28 -16.18 -19.02
C LYS A 38 11.03 -15.95 -20.51
N LEU A 39 10.75 -14.72 -20.93
CA LEU A 39 10.55 -14.37 -22.32
C LEU A 39 11.82 -14.57 -23.15
N GLU A 40 12.96 -14.12 -22.67
CA GLU A 40 14.27 -14.32 -23.32
C GLU A 40 14.62 -15.80 -23.50
N LYS A 41 14.38 -16.63 -22.47
CA LYS A 41 14.58 -18.09 -22.58
C LYS A 41 13.70 -18.68 -23.70
N ARG A 42 12.43 -18.30 -23.77
CA ARG A 42 11.51 -18.75 -24.83
C ARG A 42 11.97 -18.32 -26.22
N ILE A 43 12.47 -17.09 -26.35
CA ILE A 43 13.02 -16.58 -27.63
C ILE A 43 14.25 -17.39 -28.05
N LYS A 44 15.20 -17.64 -27.13
CA LYS A 44 16.41 -18.44 -27.39
C LYS A 44 16.07 -19.88 -27.80
N GLN A 45 15.17 -20.54 -27.06
CA GLN A 45 14.71 -21.90 -27.37
C GLN A 45 14.09 -21.97 -28.78
N ARG A 46 13.27 -20.96 -29.12
CA ARG A 46 12.62 -20.92 -30.43
C ARG A 46 13.59 -20.70 -31.58
N LYS A 47 14.62 -19.81 -31.37
CA LYS A 47 15.71 -19.60 -32.35
C LYS A 47 16.50 -20.92 -32.56
N TYR A 48 16.85 -21.58 -31.46
CA TYR A 48 17.54 -22.88 -31.49
C TYR A 48 16.75 -23.93 -32.26
N TYR A 49 15.45 -24.09 -31.95
CA TYR A 49 14.57 -25.05 -32.63
C TYR A 49 14.44 -24.77 -34.15
N ARG A 50 14.29 -23.51 -34.54
CA ARG A 50 14.28 -23.10 -35.95
C ARG A 50 15.55 -23.48 -36.68
N LYS A 51 16.71 -23.28 -36.05
CA LYS A 51 18.01 -23.61 -36.64
C LYS A 51 18.16 -25.13 -36.85
N ARG A 52 17.65 -25.95 -35.95
CA ARG A 52 17.83 -27.40 -35.97
C ARG A 52 16.80 -28.15 -36.84
N HIS A 53 15.63 -27.54 -37.07
CA HIS A 53 14.53 -28.14 -37.83
C HIS A 53 14.05 -27.22 -38.97
N PRO A 54 14.90 -26.90 -39.95
CA PRO A 54 14.54 -25.96 -41.02
C PRO A 54 13.44 -26.48 -41.94
N LYS A 55 13.36 -27.81 -42.19
CA LYS A 55 12.36 -28.42 -43.07
C LYS A 55 10.96 -28.49 -42.46
N THR A 56 10.83 -28.70 -41.15
CA THR A 56 9.54 -28.80 -40.45
C THR A 56 8.96 -27.45 -40.08
N TYR A 57 9.78 -26.39 -40.15
CA TYR A 57 9.37 -25.05 -39.78
C TYR A 57 8.85 -24.21 -40.97
N LYS A 58 8.31 -24.88 -42.01
CA LYS A 58 7.67 -24.24 -43.16
C LYS A 58 6.33 -23.62 -42.75
N GLY A 59 6.35 -22.36 -42.36
CA GLY A 59 5.16 -21.57 -42.19
C GLY A 59 4.24 -21.98 -41.00
N ARG A 60 3.28 -21.14 -40.71
CA ARG A 60 2.23 -21.41 -39.74
C ARG A 60 1.14 -22.25 -40.41
N LYS A 61 0.72 -23.35 -39.79
CA LYS A 61 -0.54 -23.98 -40.15
C LYS A 61 -1.67 -22.92 -40.04
N ARG A 62 -2.52 -22.84 -41.06
CA ARG A 62 -3.72 -21.99 -41.09
C ARG A 62 -4.48 -22.13 -39.75
N GLY A 63 -4.82 -21.04 -39.09
CA GLY A 63 -5.60 -21.02 -37.83
C GLY A 63 -4.79 -20.90 -36.52
N ARG A 64 -3.48 -21.12 -36.49
CA ARG A 64 -2.69 -20.95 -35.25
C ARG A 64 -2.27 -19.50 -35.08
N LYS A 65 -2.84 -18.80 -34.07
CA LYS A 65 -2.44 -17.42 -33.72
C LYS A 65 -0.92 -17.35 -33.47
N PRO A 66 -0.24 -16.31 -33.98
CA PRO A 66 1.17 -16.13 -33.72
C PRO A 66 1.42 -16.00 -32.22
N MET A 67 2.38 -16.77 -31.71
CA MET A 67 2.85 -16.56 -30.34
C MET A 67 3.49 -15.17 -30.29
N ARG A 68 2.79 -14.21 -29.68
CA ARG A 68 3.28 -12.84 -29.55
C ARG A 68 4.54 -12.85 -28.68
N LEU A 69 5.70 -12.66 -29.29
CA LEU A 69 6.97 -12.52 -28.58
C LEU A 69 7.09 -11.13 -27.91
N ASN A 70 6.26 -10.17 -28.36
CA ASN A 70 6.17 -8.82 -27.80
C ASN A 70 5.10 -8.73 -26.72
N GLN A 71 5.06 -9.67 -25.77
CA GLN A 71 4.19 -9.54 -24.62
C GLN A 71 4.82 -8.53 -23.65
N SER A 72 4.08 -7.46 -23.36
CA SER A 72 4.41 -6.55 -22.25
C SER A 72 4.04 -7.19 -20.91
N PHE A 73 4.84 -6.94 -19.89
CA PHE A 73 4.50 -7.30 -18.53
C PHE A 73 3.25 -6.51 -18.08
N LYS A 74 2.21 -7.23 -17.68
CA LYS A 74 1.04 -6.63 -17.03
C LYS A 74 1.13 -6.95 -15.55
N PRO A 75 1.14 -5.95 -14.66
CA PRO A 75 1.05 -6.20 -13.23
C PRO A 75 -0.32 -6.79 -12.88
N GLU A 76 -0.38 -7.48 -11.78
CA GLU A 76 -1.60 -8.07 -11.24
C GLU A 76 -2.54 -6.96 -10.76
N GLU A 77 -3.77 -6.98 -11.25
CA GLU A 77 -4.83 -6.04 -10.90
C GLU A 77 -5.65 -6.59 -9.71
N LEU A 78 -6.02 -5.71 -8.81
CA LEU A 78 -6.89 -5.98 -7.67
C LEU A 78 -8.36 -5.86 -8.08
N ALA A 79 -9.28 -6.24 -7.18
CA ALA A 79 -10.73 -6.22 -7.43
C ALA A 79 -11.28 -4.85 -7.87
N ASN A 80 -10.60 -3.76 -7.52
CA ASN A 80 -10.97 -2.39 -7.91
C ASN A 80 -10.27 -1.92 -9.20
N GLY A 81 -9.54 -2.77 -9.91
CA GLY A 81 -8.78 -2.44 -11.12
C GLY A 81 -7.44 -1.73 -10.86
N ASP A 82 -7.09 -1.42 -9.62
CA ASP A 82 -5.79 -0.85 -9.27
C ASP A 82 -4.73 -1.97 -9.13
N THR A 83 -3.50 -1.66 -9.46
CA THR A 83 -2.36 -2.48 -9.01
C THR A 83 -2.04 -2.18 -7.54
N LYS A 84 -1.31 -3.06 -6.85
CA LYS A 84 -0.88 -2.81 -5.45
C LYS A 84 -0.16 -1.47 -5.27
N VAL A 85 0.63 -1.07 -6.25
CA VAL A 85 1.36 0.21 -6.23
C VAL A 85 0.41 1.40 -6.41
N GLU A 86 -0.58 1.29 -7.30
CA GLU A 86 -1.58 2.32 -7.53
C GLU A 86 -2.51 2.47 -6.33
N LEU A 87 -2.97 1.36 -5.74
CA LEU A 87 -3.77 1.38 -4.51
C LEU A 87 -3.06 2.18 -3.42
N LEU A 88 -1.79 1.85 -3.12
CA LEU A 88 -0.99 2.56 -2.12
C LEU A 88 -0.71 4.02 -2.50
N THR A 89 -0.60 4.35 -3.79
CA THR A 89 -0.39 5.73 -4.24
C THR A 89 -1.65 6.57 -4.06
N ARG A 90 -2.80 6.06 -4.49
CA ARG A 90 -4.09 6.74 -4.45
C ARG A 90 -4.68 6.83 -3.04
N SER A 91 -4.21 5.99 -2.10
CA SER A 91 -4.66 5.97 -0.70
C SER A 91 -4.10 7.10 0.16
N ARG A 92 -3.18 7.93 -0.34
CA ARG A 92 -2.61 9.04 0.43
C ARG A 92 -3.68 9.96 1.00
N TYR A 93 -4.51 10.53 0.13
CA TYR A 93 -5.54 11.48 0.55
C TYR A 93 -6.66 10.83 1.37
N LEU A 94 -6.93 9.56 1.15
CA LEU A 94 -7.89 8.78 1.91
C LEU A 94 -7.47 8.69 3.39
N LEU A 95 -6.18 8.44 3.68
CA LEU A 95 -5.67 8.34 5.04
C LEU A 95 -5.54 9.70 5.75
N LEU A 96 -5.56 10.80 5.00
CA LEU A 96 -5.60 12.15 5.57
C LEU A 96 -6.99 12.55 6.07
N GLN A 97 -8.05 11.94 5.54
CA GLN A 97 -9.43 12.24 5.91
C GLN A 97 -9.94 11.28 7.01
N SER A 98 -10.97 11.71 7.74
CA SER A 98 -11.72 10.81 8.62
C SER A 98 -12.64 9.92 7.78
N GLY A 99 -12.87 8.67 8.24
CA GLY A 99 -13.68 7.67 7.53
C GLY A 99 -15.13 8.11 7.25
N ASP A 100 -15.69 8.90 8.14
CA ASP A 100 -17.04 9.50 8.03
C ASP A 100 -17.21 10.41 6.80
N LYS A 101 -16.11 10.90 6.24
CA LYS A 101 -16.10 11.77 5.05
C LYS A 101 -15.81 11.04 3.75
N TRP A 102 -15.65 9.73 3.79
CA TRP A 102 -15.34 8.95 2.59
C TRP A 102 -16.58 8.74 1.72
N SER A 103 -16.41 8.88 0.42
CA SER A 103 -17.40 8.42 -0.56
C SER A 103 -17.40 6.88 -0.61
N GLU A 104 -18.45 6.28 -1.18
CA GLU A 104 -18.54 4.82 -1.35
C GLU A 104 -17.33 4.22 -2.08
N LYS A 105 -16.82 4.92 -3.11
CA LYS A 105 -15.62 4.50 -3.85
C LYS A 105 -14.37 4.54 -2.96
N GLN A 106 -14.29 5.54 -2.09
CA GLN A 106 -13.19 5.66 -1.12
C GLN A 106 -13.29 4.60 -0.04
N GLN A 107 -14.49 4.29 0.44
CA GLN A 107 -14.75 3.22 1.41
C GLN A 107 -14.28 1.87 0.86
N LYS A 108 -14.74 1.48 -0.34
CA LYS A 108 -14.31 0.24 -1.00
C LYS A 108 -12.79 0.14 -1.17
N ARG A 109 -12.15 1.27 -1.47
CA ARG A 109 -10.67 1.34 -1.57
C ARG A 109 -10.00 1.21 -0.21
N ALA A 110 -10.57 1.79 0.85
CA ALA A 110 -10.07 1.67 2.21
C ALA A 110 -10.15 0.23 2.71
N ASP A 111 -11.28 -0.44 2.49
CA ASP A 111 -11.50 -1.83 2.89
C ASP A 111 -10.47 -2.76 2.22
N LEU A 112 -10.24 -2.56 0.92
CA LEU A 112 -9.23 -3.31 0.19
C LEU A 112 -7.81 -3.01 0.69
N LEU A 113 -7.48 -1.73 0.96
CA LEU A 113 -6.19 -1.32 1.50
C LEU A 113 -5.94 -1.96 2.87
N PHE A 114 -6.93 -1.89 3.76
CA PHE A 114 -6.82 -2.39 5.12
C PHE A 114 -6.79 -3.92 5.19
N GLY A 115 -7.46 -4.60 4.27
CA GLY A 115 -7.37 -6.05 4.12
C GLY A 115 -5.99 -6.51 3.69
N LEU A 116 -5.34 -5.78 2.77
CA LEU A 116 -4.01 -6.10 2.26
C LEU A 116 -2.86 -5.62 3.18
N HIS A 117 -3.08 -4.57 3.97
CA HIS A 117 -2.07 -3.92 4.79
C HIS A 117 -2.56 -3.66 6.23
N PRO A 118 -2.59 -4.70 7.10
CA PRO A 118 -3.06 -4.58 8.49
C PRO A 118 -2.33 -3.50 9.29
N LYS A 119 -1.03 -3.30 9.05
CA LYS A 119 -0.23 -2.25 9.71
C LYS A 119 -0.74 -0.84 9.39
N ILE A 120 -1.20 -0.61 8.16
CA ILE A 120 -1.78 0.69 7.77
C ILE A 120 -3.14 0.87 8.45
N LYS A 121 -3.94 -0.20 8.55
CA LYS A 121 -5.22 -0.18 9.28
C LYS A 121 -5.02 0.19 10.75
N GLU A 122 -4.09 -0.48 11.43
CA GLU A 122 -3.75 -0.23 12.83
C GLU A 122 -3.29 1.23 13.04
N ALA A 123 -2.34 1.68 12.24
CA ALA A 123 -1.84 3.06 12.29
C ALA A 123 -2.95 4.10 12.07
N TYR A 124 -3.82 3.87 11.09
CA TYR A 124 -4.95 4.76 10.82
C TYR A 124 -5.98 4.75 11.97
N SER A 125 -6.27 3.59 12.56
CA SER A 125 -7.15 3.48 13.72
C SER A 125 -6.61 4.28 14.92
N LEU A 126 -5.32 4.19 15.21
CA LEU A 126 -4.66 4.97 16.26
C LEU A 126 -4.72 6.48 15.97
N LEU A 127 -4.53 6.89 14.70
CA LEU A 127 -4.68 8.29 14.30
C LEU A 127 -6.13 8.79 14.48
N CYS A 128 -7.12 7.97 14.11
CA CYS A 128 -8.54 8.31 14.29
C CYS A 128 -8.91 8.43 15.78
N SER A 129 -8.41 7.53 16.64
CA SER A 129 -8.57 7.61 18.09
C SER A 129 -7.98 8.90 18.65
N LEU A 130 -6.79 9.31 18.21
CA LEU A 130 -6.18 10.57 18.61
C LEU A 130 -7.02 11.79 18.17
N ARG A 131 -7.48 11.77 16.92
CA ARG A 131 -8.35 12.83 16.38
C ARG A 131 -9.64 12.97 17.18
N SER A 132 -10.24 11.86 17.62
CA SER A 132 -11.48 11.91 18.42
C SER A 132 -11.28 12.61 19.76
N VAL A 133 -10.11 12.43 20.41
CA VAL A 133 -9.79 13.14 21.67
C VAL A 133 -9.79 14.66 21.45
N PHE A 134 -9.17 15.15 20.38
CA PHE A 134 -9.10 16.58 20.11
C PHE A 134 -10.34 17.19 19.44
N LYS A 135 -11.23 16.36 18.91
CA LYS A 135 -12.49 16.84 18.28
C LYS A 135 -13.60 17.03 19.31
N ASP A 136 -13.52 16.38 20.45
CA ASP A 136 -14.53 16.42 21.49
C ASP A 136 -14.44 17.75 22.28
N LYS A 137 -15.27 18.72 21.89
CA LYS A 137 -15.34 20.06 22.53
C LYS A 137 -15.92 20.05 23.95
N LYS A 138 -16.51 18.93 24.39
CA LYS A 138 -17.08 18.80 25.73
C LYS A 138 -16.07 18.28 26.77
N LEU A 139 -14.88 17.90 26.32
CA LEU A 139 -13.82 17.43 27.18
C LEU A 139 -13.21 18.61 27.95
N ASP A 140 -13.25 18.54 29.25
CA ASP A 140 -12.44 19.39 30.13
C ASP A 140 -10.97 18.93 30.08
N ARG A 141 -10.09 19.76 30.64
CA ARG A 141 -8.64 19.53 30.59
C ARG A 141 -8.23 18.19 31.23
N GLU A 142 -8.84 17.83 32.36
CA GLU A 142 -8.47 16.61 33.09
C GLU A 142 -8.94 15.35 32.35
N SER A 143 -10.19 15.31 31.89
CA SER A 143 -10.71 14.21 31.07
C SER A 143 -9.95 14.08 29.76
N GLY A 144 -9.48 15.18 29.18
CA GLY A 144 -8.64 15.21 27.99
C GLY A 144 -7.29 14.50 28.22
N LYS A 145 -6.64 14.78 29.37
CA LYS A 145 -5.38 14.10 29.76
C LYS A 145 -5.59 12.60 29.95
N VAL A 146 -6.68 12.18 30.60
CA VAL A 146 -7.00 10.75 30.82
C VAL A 146 -7.14 10.06 29.47
N LYS A 147 -7.94 10.59 28.54
CA LYS A 147 -8.10 10.01 27.19
C LYS A 147 -6.81 9.99 26.39
N LEU A 148 -5.96 11.00 26.55
CA LEU A 148 -4.66 11.01 25.89
C LEU A 148 -3.74 9.94 26.49
N HIS A 149 -3.77 9.75 27.80
CA HIS A 149 -3.03 8.68 28.47
C HIS A 149 -3.50 7.27 28.01
N GLU A 150 -4.80 7.05 27.89
CA GLU A 150 -5.35 5.81 27.32
C GLU A 150 -4.85 5.59 25.87
N TRP A 151 -4.76 6.67 25.09
CA TRP A 151 -4.20 6.58 23.75
C TRP A 151 -2.71 6.19 23.79
N TYR A 152 -1.93 6.73 24.73
CA TYR A 152 -0.53 6.32 24.91
C TYR A 152 -0.40 4.83 25.23
N GLN A 153 -1.29 4.27 26.05
CA GLN A 153 -1.29 2.82 26.32
C GLN A 153 -1.58 2.00 25.05
N LYS A 154 -2.57 2.38 24.28
CA LYS A 154 -2.86 1.72 22.99
C LYS A 154 -1.67 1.75 22.03
N VAL A 155 -0.91 2.85 22.02
CA VAL A 155 0.32 2.96 21.21
C VAL A 155 1.44 2.08 21.78
N ASN A 156 1.52 1.90 23.11
CA ASN A 156 2.50 0.99 23.73
C ASN A 156 2.30 -0.45 23.27
N ASP A 157 1.05 -0.89 23.18
CA ASP A 157 0.67 -2.25 22.78
C ASP A 157 0.88 -2.48 21.27
N SER A 158 0.95 -1.43 20.48
CA SER A 158 1.21 -1.49 19.04
C SER A 158 2.65 -1.91 18.74
N THR A 159 2.84 -2.59 17.61
CA THR A 159 4.18 -2.95 17.10
C THR A 159 4.78 -1.87 16.17
N LEU A 160 4.05 -0.78 15.92
CA LEU A 160 4.40 0.25 14.93
C LEU A 160 5.41 1.26 15.51
N ARG A 161 6.67 1.13 15.11
CA ARG A 161 7.77 2.00 15.58
C ARG A 161 7.54 3.47 15.24
N GLU A 162 6.97 3.76 14.07
CA GLU A 162 6.70 5.10 13.57
C GLU A 162 5.68 5.83 14.46
N ILE A 163 4.63 5.13 14.90
CA ILE A 163 3.61 5.70 15.79
C ILE A 163 4.17 5.88 17.20
N LYS A 164 5.00 4.93 17.67
CA LYS A 164 5.71 5.07 18.97
C LYS A 164 6.63 6.28 18.98
N ALA A 165 7.40 6.50 17.92
CA ALA A 165 8.26 7.68 17.78
C ALA A 165 7.45 8.97 17.76
N ALA A 166 6.31 8.99 17.06
CA ALA A 166 5.42 10.16 17.08
C ALA A 166 4.88 10.44 18.49
N ARG A 167 4.45 9.41 19.24
CA ARG A 167 4.01 9.52 20.63
C ARG A 167 5.11 10.10 21.53
N ASP A 168 6.35 9.61 21.40
CA ASP A 168 7.47 10.07 22.24
C ASP A 168 7.77 11.55 22.00
N LEU A 169 7.70 12.01 20.75
CA LEU A 169 7.82 13.43 20.42
C LEU A 169 6.64 14.28 20.96
N ILE A 170 5.45 13.69 21.12
CA ILE A 170 4.30 14.37 21.72
C ILE A 170 4.54 14.53 23.22
N LYS A 171 4.94 13.46 23.92
CA LYS A 171 5.24 13.48 25.36
C LYS A 171 6.33 14.48 25.77
N LEU A 172 7.30 14.72 24.91
CA LEU A 172 8.37 15.70 25.17
C LEU A 172 7.89 17.15 25.13
N LYS A 173 6.65 17.41 24.67
CA LYS A 173 6.07 18.75 24.49
C LYS A 173 4.85 19.02 25.38
N GLU A 174 4.47 18.09 26.25
CA GLU A 174 3.47 18.26 27.31
C GLU A 174 4.06 19.03 28.51
#